data_5e1b3a81d991346884a72e2e4fc23f27
#
_entry.id   5e1b3a81d991346884a72e2e4fc23f27
#
_cell.length_a   1.000
_cell.length_b   1.000
_cell.length_c   1.000
_cell.angle_alpha   90.00
_cell.angle_beta   90.00
_cell.angle_gamma   90.00
#
_symmetry.space_group_name_H-M   'P 1'
#
loop_
_entity.id
_entity.type
_entity.pdbx_description
1 polymer ?
#
loop_
_entity_poly.entity_id
_entity_poly.type
_entity_poly.pdbx_seq_one_letter_code
_entity_poly.pdbx_strand_id
1 'polypeptide(L)'
;MPYIRTLNAKTITDEISIFIGASLLVTSLLFFFFFRSFRATLISMIIVIIGVMWSFGFLGLLNYEITVLTALVPSLIIVIGIPNCIFLTNKYHQEYKIHHNKAKALQRVTTKVGMATLMTNLTTAIGFATFVASNNQLLLEFGVVTSINIMALFFLCIIVIPIFHSYIPAPKERHIEHLD
;
A
#
# COMPACT_ATOMS: atom_id res chain seq x y z
N MET A 1 -0.83 38.35 -5.47
CA MET A 1 0.31 37.65 -6.06
C MET A 1 -0.12 36.28 -6.62
N PRO A 2 -0.91 36.17 -7.70
CA PRO A 2 -1.37 34.90 -8.25
C PRO A 2 -0.25 34.11 -8.97
N TYR A 3 0.72 34.80 -9.54
CA TYR A 3 1.79 34.23 -10.36
C TYR A 3 2.72 33.26 -9.57
N ILE A 4 3.05 33.60 -8.31
CA ILE A 4 3.87 32.75 -7.44
C ILE A 4 3.10 31.48 -7.03
N ARG A 5 1.78 31.57 -6.83
CA ARG A 5 0.92 30.43 -6.50
C ARG A 5 0.84 29.40 -7.64
N THR A 6 0.73 29.88 -8.87
CA THR A 6 0.67 29.00 -10.05
C THR A 6 2.01 28.36 -10.39
N LEU A 7 3.13 29.07 -10.20
CA LEU A 7 4.47 28.51 -10.34
C LEU A 7 4.74 27.42 -9.30
N ASN A 8 4.43 27.69 -8.02
CA ASN A 8 4.60 26.69 -6.96
C ASN A 8 3.71 25.46 -7.19
N ALA A 9 2.45 25.64 -7.62
CA ALA A 9 1.57 24.52 -7.92
C ALA A 9 2.09 23.65 -9.07
N LYS A 10 2.64 24.26 -10.12
CA LYS A 10 3.20 23.52 -11.26
C LYS A 10 4.48 22.76 -10.87
N THR A 11 5.38 23.41 -10.14
CA THR A 11 6.62 22.76 -9.64
C THR A 11 6.27 21.59 -8.71
N ILE A 12 5.30 21.75 -7.79
CA ILE A 12 4.83 20.69 -6.91
C ILE A 12 4.26 19.51 -7.72
N THR A 13 3.48 19.77 -8.77
CA THR A 13 2.89 18.72 -9.60
C THR A 13 3.97 17.93 -10.37
N ASP A 14 4.98 18.61 -10.91
CA ASP A 14 6.08 17.99 -11.61
C ASP A 14 6.95 17.15 -10.66
N GLU A 15 7.25 17.67 -9.48
CA GLU A 15 7.99 16.94 -8.42
C GLU A 15 7.22 15.72 -7.91
N ILE A 16 5.91 15.80 -7.70
CA ILE A 16 5.06 14.66 -7.31
C ILE A 16 5.19 13.52 -8.33
N SER A 17 5.14 13.83 -9.62
CA SER A 17 5.25 12.81 -10.66
C SER A 17 6.59 12.09 -10.61
N ILE A 18 7.67 12.80 -10.33
CA ILE A 18 9.01 12.23 -10.18
C ILE A 18 9.07 11.35 -8.92
N PHE A 19 8.53 11.82 -7.78
CA PHE A 19 8.52 11.06 -6.53
C PHE A 19 7.69 9.77 -6.64
N ILE A 20 6.51 9.83 -7.27
CA ILE A 20 5.68 8.66 -7.51
C ILE A 20 6.39 7.69 -8.45
N GLY A 21 6.96 8.18 -9.55
CA GLY A 21 7.70 7.34 -10.50
C GLY A 21 8.90 6.65 -9.86
N ALA A 22 9.71 7.40 -9.11
CA ALA A 22 10.86 6.85 -8.38
C ALA A 22 10.43 5.82 -7.33
N SER A 23 9.37 6.13 -6.55
CA SER A 23 8.84 5.20 -5.55
C SER A 23 8.32 3.91 -6.19
N LEU A 24 7.59 3.99 -7.30
CA LEU A 24 7.10 2.82 -8.03
C LEU A 24 8.25 2.00 -8.62
N LEU A 25 9.30 2.64 -9.14
CA LEU A 25 10.46 1.97 -9.68
C LEU A 25 11.21 1.19 -8.59
N VAL A 26 11.55 1.86 -7.48
CA VAL A 26 12.22 1.22 -6.35
C VAL A 26 11.37 0.07 -5.80
N THR A 27 10.06 0.30 -5.66
CA THR A 27 9.10 -0.72 -5.22
C THR A 27 9.07 -1.92 -6.14
N SER A 28 9.04 -1.71 -7.46
CA SER A 28 9.05 -2.79 -8.46
C SER A 28 10.32 -3.63 -8.37
N LEU A 29 11.48 -2.98 -8.19
CA LEU A 29 12.76 -3.67 -8.00
C LEU A 29 12.77 -4.50 -6.71
N LEU A 30 12.28 -3.94 -5.59
CA LEU A 30 12.17 -4.66 -4.32
C LEU A 30 11.26 -5.88 -4.46
N PHE A 31 10.06 -5.72 -5.04
CA PHE A 31 9.15 -6.85 -5.27
C PHE A 31 9.76 -7.92 -6.15
N PHE A 32 10.43 -7.54 -7.23
CA PHE A 32 11.10 -8.50 -8.11
C PHE A 32 12.19 -9.28 -7.38
N PHE A 33 12.98 -8.58 -6.54
CA PHE A 33 14.04 -9.21 -5.75
C PHE A 33 13.49 -10.15 -4.68
N PHE A 34 12.43 -9.73 -3.96
CA PHE A 34 11.86 -10.53 -2.87
C PHE A 34 11.05 -11.73 -3.33
N PHE A 35 10.23 -11.57 -4.36
CA PHE A 35 9.30 -12.64 -4.75
C PHE A 35 9.86 -13.60 -5.79
N ARG A 36 10.90 -13.22 -6.53
CA ARG A 36 11.40 -13.97 -7.70
C ARG A 36 10.26 -14.47 -8.61
N SER A 37 9.06 -13.92 -8.48
CA SER A 37 7.84 -14.27 -9.19
C SER A 37 7.22 -13.03 -9.81
N PHE A 38 7.30 -12.94 -11.12
CA PHE A 38 6.74 -11.81 -11.87
C PHE A 38 5.23 -11.60 -11.61
N ARG A 39 4.49 -12.69 -11.39
CA ARG A 39 3.04 -12.63 -11.12
C ARG A 39 2.72 -11.98 -9.78
N ALA A 40 3.42 -12.39 -8.72
CA ALA A 40 3.23 -11.79 -7.40
C ALA A 40 3.59 -10.30 -7.39
N THR A 41 4.68 -9.95 -8.08
CA THR A 41 5.09 -8.54 -8.26
C THR A 41 4.01 -7.72 -8.97
N LEU A 42 3.45 -8.22 -10.10
CA LEU A 42 2.40 -7.52 -10.82
C LEU A 42 1.14 -7.27 -9.97
N ILE A 43 0.69 -8.29 -9.22
CA ILE A 43 -0.49 -8.15 -8.34
C ILE A 43 -0.25 -7.07 -7.30
N SER A 44 0.91 -7.11 -6.64
CA SER A 44 1.27 -6.12 -5.61
C SER A 44 1.37 -4.71 -6.20
N MET A 45 1.91 -4.56 -7.41
CA MET A 45 1.96 -3.27 -8.10
C MET A 45 0.57 -2.72 -8.41
N ILE A 46 -0.34 -3.57 -8.88
CA ILE A 46 -1.74 -3.16 -9.14
C ILE A 46 -2.39 -2.64 -7.86
N ILE A 47 -2.23 -3.35 -6.73
CA ILE A 47 -2.79 -2.94 -5.43
C ILE A 47 -2.24 -1.57 -5.02
N VAL A 48 -0.94 -1.38 -5.14
CA VAL A 48 -0.28 -0.12 -4.77
C VAL A 48 -0.74 1.03 -5.67
N ILE A 49 -0.85 0.81 -6.98
CA ILE A 49 -1.36 1.82 -7.92
C ILE A 49 -2.79 2.23 -7.57
N ILE A 50 -3.67 1.27 -7.27
CA ILE A 50 -5.04 1.57 -6.83
C ILE A 50 -5.01 2.38 -5.52
N GLY A 51 -4.14 2.02 -4.57
CA GLY A 51 -3.96 2.77 -3.32
C GLY A 51 -3.53 4.21 -3.55
N VAL A 52 -2.61 4.45 -4.48
CA VAL A 52 -2.19 5.80 -4.89
C VAL A 52 -3.35 6.57 -5.53
N MET A 53 -4.11 5.95 -6.43
CA MET A 53 -5.29 6.58 -7.03
C MET A 53 -6.34 6.95 -5.96
N TRP A 54 -6.55 6.08 -4.99
CA TRP A 54 -7.46 6.37 -3.88
C TRP A 54 -6.96 7.53 -3.01
N SER A 55 -5.66 7.69 -2.83
CA SER A 55 -5.13 8.82 -2.05
C SER A 55 -5.48 10.17 -2.67
N PHE A 56 -5.40 10.28 -4.00
CA PHE A 56 -5.87 11.46 -4.71
C PHE A 56 -7.40 11.60 -4.66
N GLY A 57 -8.13 10.49 -4.73
CA GLY A 57 -9.58 10.46 -4.59
C GLY A 57 -10.04 11.01 -3.23
N PHE A 58 -9.40 10.62 -2.14
CA PHE A 58 -9.73 11.14 -0.80
C PHE A 58 -9.36 12.59 -0.62
N LEU A 59 -8.24 13.07 -1.20
CA LEU A 59 -7.92 14.51 -1.23
C LEU A 59 -9.02 15.31 -1.91
N GLY A 60 -9.49 14.83 -3.07
CA GLY A 60 -10.59 15.50 -3.79
C GLY A 60 -11.92 15.43 -3.04
N LEU A 61 -12.28 14.29 -2.43
CA LEU A 61 -13.50 14.13 -1.65
C LEU A 61 -13.57 15.05 -0.43
N LEU A 62 -12.44 15.25 0.23
CA LEU A 62 -12.34 16.13 1.41
C LEU A 62 -12.15 17.61 1.04
N ASN A 63 -12.07 17.92 -0.25
CA ASN A 63 -11.77 19.26 -0.76
C ASN A 63 -10.48 19.87 -0.17
N TYR A 64 -9.47 19.03 0.07
CA TYR A 64 -8.18 19.47 0.55
C TYR A 64 -7.28 19.90 -0.60
N GLU A 65 -6.54 20.99 -0.40
CA GLU A 65 -5.58 21.47 -1.40
C GLU A 65 -4.33 20.56 -1.44
N ILE A 66 -3.76 20.43 -2.63
CA ILE A 66 -2.48 19.72 -2.78
C ILE A 66 -1.37 20.63 -2.24
N THR A 67 -0.93 20.34 -1.04
CA THR A 67 0.18 21.01 -0.35
C THR A 67 1.45 20.14 -0.45
N VAL A 68 2.58 20.69 -0.02
CA VAL A 68 3.84 19.91 0.04
C VAL A 68 3.69 18.65 0.90
N LEU A 69 2.96 18.74 2.02
CA LEU A 69 2.74 17.58 2.91
C LEU A 69 1.77 16.56 2.30
N THR A 70 0.64 17.01 1.77
CA THR A 70 -0.34 16.09 1.16
C THR A 70 0.19 15.47 -0.13
N ALA A 71 1.13 16.12 -0.82
CA ALA A 71 1.84 15.59 -1.97
C ALA A 71 2.72 14.37 -1.64
N LEU A 72 3.15 14.21 -0.39
CA LEU A 72 3.92 13.04 0.07
C LEU A 72 3.04 11.82 0.35
N VAL A 73 1.72 11.98 0.51
CA VAL A 73 0.79 10.87 0.84
C VAL A 73 0.88 9.71 -0.16
N PRO A 74 0.85 9.92 -1.47
CA PRO A 74 0.97 8.83 -2.44
C PRO A 74 2.26 8.01 -2.27
N SER A 75 3.39 8.67 -2.03
CA SER A 75 4.69 8.00 -1.80
C SER A 75 4.68 7.19 -0.51
N LEU A 76 4.07 7.72 0.57
CA LEU A 76 3.91 6.98 1.82
C LEU A 76 3.03 5.75 1.65
N ILE A 77 1.95 5.84 0.88
CA ILE A 77 1.06 4.71 0.59
C ILE A 77 1.80 3.60 -0.17
N ILE A 78 2.69 3.96 -1.09
CA ILE A 78 3.56 3.00 -1.78
C ILE A 78 4.44 2.27 -0.76
N VAL A 79 5.14 3.01 0.10
CA VAL A 79 6.08 2.46 1.09
C VAL A 79 5.37 1.58 2.12
N ILE A 80 4.17 1.94 2.58
CA ILE A 80 3.38 1.15 3.54
C ILE A 80 2.72 -0.05 2.87
N GLY A 81 2.31 0.07 1.62
CA GLY A 81 1.67 -0.99 0.85
C GLY A 81 2.58 -2.18 0.57
N ILE A 82 3.87 -1.92 0.35
CA ILE A 82 4.86 -2.96 0.04
C ILE A 82 4.92 -4.05 1.12
N PRO A 83 5.21 -3.73 2.39
CA PRO A 83 5.28 -4.73 3.46
C PRO A 83 3.97 -5.50 3.62
N ASN A 84 2.83 -4.83 3.49
CA ASN A 84 1.51 -5.47 3.60
C ASN A 84 1.32 -6.54 2.52
N CYS A 85 1.61 -6.22 1.26
CA CYS A 85 1.51 -7.18 0.15
C CYS A 85 2.51 -8.33 0.28
N ILE A 86 3.77 -8.03 0.63
CA ILE A 86 4.83 -9.02 0.81
C ILE A 86 4.46 -9.98 1.93
N PHE A 87 4.04 -9.47 3.08
CA PHE A 87 3.74 -10.26 4.24
C PHE A 87 2.57 -11.21 4.01
N LEU A 88 1.47 -10.74 3.44
CA LEU A 88 0.31 -11.57 3.11
C LEU A 88 0.64 -12.64 2.07
N THR A 89 1.38 -12.29 1.02
CA THR A 89 1.76 -13.24 -0.04
C THR A 89 2.72 -14.31 0.47
N ASN A 90 3.75 -13.93 1.24
CA ASN A 90 4.70 -14.88 1.83
C ASN A 90 4.01 -15.82 2.81
N LYS A 91 3.11 -15.31 3.64
CA LYS A 91 2.34 -16.14 4.56
C LYS A 91 1.39 -17.10 3.83
N TYR A 92 0.81 -16.68 2.71
CA TYR A 92 0.06 -17.60 1.86
C TYR A 92 0.94 -18.75 1.33
N HIS A 93 2.12 -18.46 0.85
CA HIS A 93 3.05 -19.48 0.37
C HIS A 93 3.46 -20.45 1.49
N GLN A 94 3.75 -19.95 2.69
CA GLN A 94 4.07 -20.79 3.86
C GLN A 94 2.90 -21.71 4.26
N GLU A 95 1.70 -21.17 4.38
CA GLU A 95 0.50 -21.96 4.74
C GLU A 95 0.15 -22.97 3.63
N TYR A 96 0.38 -22.63 2.38
CA TYR A 96 0.18 -23.57 1.26
C TYR A 96 1.22 -24.71 1.30
N LYS A 97 2.48 -24.45 1.62
CA LYS A 97 3.53 -25.48 1.79
C LYS A 97 3.15 -26.50 2.86
N ILE A 98 2.53 -26.04 3.96
CA ILE A 98 2.14 -26.92 5.08
C ILE A 98 0.90 -27.76 4.76
N HIS A 99 -0.08 -27.19 4.11
CA HIS A 99 -1.40 -27.79 3.97
C HIS A 99 -1.72 -28.37 2.61
N HIS A 100 -0.97 -28.02 1.56
CA HIS A 100 -1.23 -28.36 0.15
C HIS A 100 -2.67 -28.11 -0.30
N ASN A 101 -3.42 -27.24 0.42
CA ASN A 101 -4.81 -26.90 0.16
C ASN A 101 -4.95 -25.38 0.09
N LYS A 102 -5.33 -24.88 -1.10
CA LYS A 102 -5.48 -23.44 -1.35
C LYS A 102 -6.52 -22.78 -0.44
N ALA A 103 -7.71 -23.39 -0.33
CA ALA A 103 -8.80 -22.81 0.45
C ALA A 103 -8.42 -22.66 1.91
N LYS A 104 -7.80 -23.69 2.50
CA LYS A 104 -7.34 -23.69 3.88
C LYS A 104 -6.21 -22.68 4.11
N ALA A 105 -5.26 -22.57 3.17
CA ALA A 105 -4.18 -21.60 3.25
C ALA A 105 -4.72 -20.17 3.19
N LEU A 106 -5.62 -19.87 2.24
CA LEU A 106 -6.25 -18.55 2.12
C LEU A 106 -7.07 -18.19 3.37
N GLN A 107 -7.87 -19.11 3.89
CA GLN A 107 -8.64 -18.89 5.11
C GLN A 107 -7.73 -18.54 6.29
N ARG A 108 -6.64 -19.27 6.49
CA ARG A 108 -5.70 -19.02 7.59
C ARG A 108 -4.98 -17.68 7.45
N VAL A 109 -4.55 -17.34 6.23
CA VAL A 109 -3.91 -16.04 5.98
C VAL A 109 -4.88 -14.91 6.28
N THR A 110 -6.12 -14.98 5.78
CA THR A 110 -7.10 -13.92 6.00
C THR A 110 -7.46 -13.77 7.49
N THR A 111 -7.61 -14.89 8.23
CA THR A 111 -8.02 -14.82 9.64
C THR A 111 -6.86 -14.51 10.57
N LYS A 112 -5.77 -15.28 10.53
CA LYS A 112 -4.66 -15.13 11.49
C LYS A 112 -3.72 -13.99 11.14
N VAL A 113 -3.30 -13.96 9.87
CA VAL A 113 -2.34 -12.94 9.42
C VAL A 113 -3.02 -11.60 9.21
N GLY A 114 -4.27 -11.62 8.69
CA GLY A 114 -5.10 -10.43 8.55
C GLY A 114 -5.30 -9.70 9.87
N MET A 115 -5.52 -10.42 10.99
CA MET A 115 -5.65 -9.80 12.31
C MET A 115 -4.33 -9.12 12.75
N ALA A 116 -3.18 -9.75 12.54
CA ALA A 116 -1.89 -9.18 12.89
C ALA A 116 -1.59 -7.92 12.06
N THR A 117 -1.84 -7.97 10.75
CA THR A 117 -1.68 -6.81 9.87
C THR A 117 -2.70 -5.72 10.14
N LEU A 118 -3.91 -6.05 10.56
CA LEU A 118 -4.89 -5.06 11.02
C LEU A 118 -4.35 -4.26 12.20
N MET A 119 -3.79 -4.93 13.21
CA MET A 119 -3.24 -4.25 14.38
C MET A 119 -2.10 -3.30 14.02
N THR A 120 -1.17 -3.72 13.16
CA THR A 120 -0.06 -2.85 12.73
C THR A 120 -0.55 -1.66 11.90
N ASN A 121 -1.47 -1.86 10.96
CA ASN A 121 -2.02 -0.77 10.15
C ASN A 121 -2.90 0.17 11.00
N LEU A 122 -3.67 -0.36 11.95
CA LEU A 122 -4.46 0.44 12.88
C LEU A 122 -3.56 1.32 13.76
N THR A 123 -2.49 0.76 14.32
CA THR A 123 -1.50 1.52 15.11
C THR A 123 -0.88 2.64 14.28
N THR A 124 -0.50 2.35 13.04
CA THR A 124 0.07 3.36 12.14
C THR A 124 -0.95 4.43 11.78
N ALA A 125 -2.19 4.04 11.48
CA ALA A 125 -3.28 4.97 11.17
C ALA A 125 -3.59 5.89 12.37
N ILE A 126 -3.64 5.35 13.60
CA ILE A 126 -3.81 6.14 14.81
C ILE A 126 -2.62 7.11 14.99
N GLY A 127 -1.38 6.65 14.72
CA GLY A 127 -0.21 7.51 14.76
C GLY A 127 -0.35 8.74 13.85
N PHE A 128 -0.80 8.56 12.61
CA PHE A 128 -1.08 9.69 11.71
C PHE A 128 -2.30 10.51 12.13
N ALA A 129 -3.32 9.86 12.70
CA ALA A 129 -4.51 10.54 13.21
C ALA A 129 -4.20 11.51 14.35
N THR A 130 -3.11 11.32 15.10
CA THR A 130 -2.70 12.28 16.15
C THR A 130 -2.41 13.68 15.61
N PHE A 131 -2.06 13.80 14.33
CA PHE A 131 -1.88 15.13 13.70
C PHE A 131 -3.16 15.96 13.65
N VAL A 132 -4.34 15.35 13.79
CA VAL A 132 -5.63 16.06 13.91
C VAL A 132 -5.64 16.97 15.14
N ALA A 133 -4.91 16.62 16.20
CA ALA A 133 -4.78 17.44 17.39
C ALA A 133 -3.83 18.65 17.22
N SER A 134 -3.17 18.76 16.06
CA SER A 134 -2.29 19.88 15.75
C SER A 134 -3.10 21.14 15.39
N ASN A 135 -2.63 22.30 15.85
CA ASN A 135 -3.16 23.58 15.44
C ASN A 135 -2.75 24.01 14.02
N ASN A 136 -1.98 23.18 13.32
CA ASN A 136 -1.54 23.45 11.96
C ASN A 136 -2.42 22.69 10.97
N GLN A 137 -3.15 23.45 10.14
CA GLN A 137 -4.09 22.89 9.17
C GLN A 137 -3.41 21.94 8.17
N LEU A 138 -2.17 22.21 7.73
CA LEU A 138 -1.44 21.35 6.81
C LEU A 138 -1.16 19.95 7.42
N LEU A 139 -0.80 19.92 8.71
CA LEU A 139 -0.60 18.66 9.43
C LEU A 139 -1.91 17.92 9.67
N LEU A 140 -2.98 18.62 9.98
CA LEU A 140 -4.32 18.05 10.13
C LEU A 140 -4.76 17.35 8.83
N GLU A 141 -4.73 18.06 7.72
CA GLU A 141 -5.12 17.51 6.41
C GLU A 141 -4.27 16.28 6.03
N PHE A 142 -2.96 16.39 6.19
CA PHE A 142 -2.02 15.29 5.95
C PHE A 142 -2.33 14.07 6.83
N GLY A 143 -2.55 14.27 8.13
CA GLY A 143 -2.85 13.20 9.08
C GLY A 143 -4.15 12.49 8.79
N VAL A 144 -5.22 13.23 8.50
CA VAL A 144 -6.54 12.67 8.16
C VAL A 144 -6.45 11.82 6.89
N VAL A 145 -5.92 12.39 5.81
CA VAL A 145 -5.85 11.69 4.52
C VAL A 145 -4.97 10.45 4.62
N THR A 146 -3.80 10.54 5.26
CA THR A 146 -2.88 9.41 5.43
C THR A 146 -3.50 8.30 6.27
N SER A 147 -4.14 8.64 7.39
CA SER A 147 -4.80 7.69 8.27
C SER A 147 -5.90 6.89 7.55
N ILE A 148 -6.79 7.58 6.83
CA ILE A 148 -7.86 6.95 6.04
C ILE A 148 -7.27 6.05 4.96
N ASN A 149 -6.25 6.52 4.23
CA ASN A 149 -5.62 5.76 3.16
C ASN A 149 -4.93 4.49 3.65
N ILE A 150 -4.26 4.51 4.82
CA ILE A 150 -3.64 3.31 5.41
C ILE A 150 -4.70 2.24 5.67
N MET A 151 -5.84 2.61 6.25
CA MET A 151 -6.92 1.66 6.49
C MET A 151 -7.56 1.16 5.20
N ALA A 152 -7.79 2.04 4.22
CA ALA A 152 -8.31 1.67 2.91
C ALA A 152 -7.37 0.71 2.18
N LEU A 153 -6.06 0.97 2.20
CA LEU A 153 -5.05 0.10 1.61
C LEU A 153 -5.00 -1.28 2.28
N PHE A 154 -5.13 -1.34 3.62
CA PHE A 154 -5.22 -2.60 4.34
C PHE A 154 -6.42 -3.44 3.86
N PHE A 155 -7.62 -2.86 3.80
CA PHE A 155 -8.80 -3.55 3.30
C PHE A 155 -8.64 -4.01 1.85
N LEU A 156 -8.03 -3.18 1.02
CA LEU A 156 -7.73 -3.53 -0.36
C LEU A 156 -6.78 -4.74 -0.44
N CYS A 157 -5.70 -4.75 0.33
CA CYS A 157 -4.76 -5.87 0.37
C CYS A 157 -5.43 -7.17 0.83
N ILE A 158 -6.21 -7.13 1.92
CA ILE A 158 -6.81 -8.35 2.51
C ILE A 158 -7.93 -8.94 1.64
N ILE A 159 -8.54 -8.15 0.77
CA ILE A 159 -9.56 -8.59 -0.18
C ILE A 159 -8.90 -9.07 -1.48
N VAL A 160 -8.04 -8.25 -2.06
CA VAL A 160 -7.50 -8.47 -3.42
C VAL A 160 -6.50 -9.64 -3.44
N ILE A 161 -5.59 -9.73 -2.45
CA ILE A 161 -4.58 -10.78 -2.43
C ILE A 161 -5.19 -12.19 -2.41
N PRO A 162 -6.15 -12.55 -1.52
CA PRO A 162 -6.78 -13.85 -1.54
C PRO A 162 -7.55 -14.13 -2.83
N ILE A 163 -8.24 -13.14 -3.37
CA ILE A 163 -8.97 -13.29 -4.64
C ILE A 163 -8.01 -13.68 -5.76
N PHE A 164 -6.92 -12.93 -5.94
CA PHE A 164 -5.94 -13.24 -6.99
C PHE A 164 -5.29 -14.62 -6.80
N HIS A 165 -4.91 -15.00 -5.58
CA HIS A 165 -4.33 -16.31 -5.31
C HIS A 165 -5.33 -17.46 -5.48
N SER A 166 -6.63 -17.19 -5.37
CA SER A 166 -7.68 -18.18 -5.69
C SER A 166 -7.69 -18.53 -7.18
N TYR A 167 -7.55 -17.55 -8.06
CA TYR A 167 -7.58 -17.73 -9.52
C TYR A 167 -6.26 -18.24 -10.10
N ILE A 168 -5.13 -17.88 -9.49
CA ILE A 168 -3.81 -18.29 -9.99
C ILE A 168 -3.52 -19.75 -9.62
N PRO A 169 -2.89 -20.54 -10.54
CA PRO A 169 -2.47 -21.90 -10.22
C PRO A 169 -1.51 -21.89 -9.02
N ALA A 170 -1.53 -23.00 -8.27
CA ALA A 170 -0.70 -23.15 -7.07
C ALA A 170 0.79 -22.85 -7.36
N PRO A 171 1.50 -22.20 -6.42
CA PRO A 171 2.91 -21.90 -6.60
C PRO A 171 3.70 -23.20 -6.82
N LYS A 172 4.63 -23.18 -7.79
CA LYS A 172 5.54 -24.31 -8.03
C LYS A 172 6.55 -24.40 -6.89
N GLU A 173 6.96 -25.58 -6.51
CA GLU A 173 7.92 -25.84 -5.42
C GLU A 173 9.20 -25.02 -5.51
N ARG A 174 9.68 -24.75 -6.71
CA ARG A 174 10.85 -23.90 -7.01
C ARG A 174 10.74 -22.45 -6.52
N HIS A 175 9.53 -21.97 -6.25
CA HIS A 175 9.27 -20.58 -5.77
C HIS A 175 9.14 -20.53 -4.24
N ILE A 176 9.21 -21.65 -3.55
CA ILE A 176 8.95 -21.80 -2.11
C ILE A 176 10.22 -22.24 -1.37
N GLU A 177 11.23 -22.78 -2.07
CA GLU A 177 12.48 -23.32 -1.51
C GLU A 177 13.30 -22.31 -0.67
N HIS A 178 13.15 -21.02 -0.93
CA HIS A 178 13.90 -19.96 -0.22
C HIS A 178 13.18 -19.41 1.04
N LEU A 179 12.07 -20.04 1.43
CA LEU A 179 11.27 -19.63 2.61
C LEU A 179 11.56 -20.52 3.84
N ASP A 180 12.63 -21.31 3.82
CA ASP A 180 13.13 -22.07 4.97
C ASP A 180 14.01 -21.23 5.86
#